data_f13f18f0c9840498e85a1867b415e0e3
#
_entry.id   f13f18f0c9840498e85a1867b415e0e3
#
_cell.length_a   1.000
_cell.length_b   1.000
_cell.length_c   1.000
_cell.angle_alpha   90.00
_cell.angle_beta   90.00
_cell.angle_gamma   90.00
#
_symmetry.space_group_name_H-M   'P 1'
#
loop_
_entity.id
_entity.type
_entity.pdbx_description
1 polymer ?
#
loop_
_entity_poly.entity_id
_entity_poly.type
_entity_poly.pdbx_seq_one_letter_code
_entity_poly.pdbx_strand_id
1 'polypeptide(L)'
;MVILTLNCGSSSAKYQVYDWDNKDVLATGVVERVTQAGSCITHNPKGKDEFYLESDCPTHKEAIELIINAITDKNHGVIESMSVIGAVGHRVLHGGDKFTKSVKVTPEVLETFRSVIGLGPLHMPANIMGIEAAQKVLPEVPHVAVMDTAWHQTMPASSFMYAIPQEWYTKYAARRYGFHGTSFLYTAKRASVLLGKEPKDTNIIIAHIGNGASMCAVKNGCGFDTSMGITPLEGLVMGTRTGDMDPALAFYIMRETGMSAAEMDTAMNKKSGLLGITGKYTDRRDVQKAMEEGDSKAKLAMDMECYRLKKYFG
;
A
#
# COMPACT_ATOMS: atom_id res chain seq x y z
N MET A 1 -24.56 -5.75 -8.68
CA MET A 1 -23.47 -6.62 -8.17
C MET A 1 -22.64 -5.82 -7.17
N VAL A 2 -22.48 -6.34 -5.97
CA VAL A 2 -21.68 -5.70 -4.93
C VAL A 2 -20.26 -6.30 -4.92
N ILE A 3 -19.24 -5.45 -4.77
CA ILE A 3 -17.85 -5.85 -4.62
C ILE A 3 -17.37 -5.43 -3.22
N LEU A 4 -16.84 -6.38 -2.46
CA LEU A 4 -16.13 -6.11 -1.22
C LEU A 4 -14.63 -5.98 -1.51
N THR A 5 -14.01 -4.86 -1.15
CA THR A 5 -12.56 -4.69 -1.24
C THR A 5 -11.95 -4.74 0.14
N LEU A 6 -10.83 -5.46 0.28
CA LEU A 6 -10.12 -5.67 1.53
C LEU A 6 -8.65 -5.27 1.40
N ASN A 7 -8.14 -4.60 2.43
CA ASN A 7 -6.72 -4.27 2.57
C ASN A 7 -6.30 -4.63 4.01
N CYS A 8 -5.79 -5.84 4.17
CA CYS A 8 -5.35 -6.40 5.44
C CYS A 8 -3.88 -6.08 5.70
N GLY A 9 -3.62 -5.25 6.71
CA GLY A 9 -2.30 -4.99 7.26
C GLY A 9 -2.02 -5.85 8.51
N SER A 10 -0.84 -5.69 9.12
CA SER A 10 -0.44 -6.46 10.30
C SER A 10 -1.36 -6.28 11.51
N SER A 11 -1.96 -5.10 11.67
CA SER A 11 -2.84 -4.76 12.81
C SER A 11 -4.14 -4.08 12.40
N SER A 12 -4.53 -4.15 11.13
CA SER A 12 -5.77 -3.53 10.67
C SER A 12 -6.30 -4.22 9.41
N ALA A 13 -7.63 -4.17 9.24
CA ALA A 13 -8.31 -4.57 8.02
C ALA A 13 -9.22 -3.43 7.56
N LYS A 14 -8.82 -2.74 6.49
CA LYS A 14 -9.64 -1.71 5.84
C LYS A 14 -10.50 -2.33 4.78
N TYR A 15 -11.70 -1.81 4.62
CA TYR A 15 -12.63 -2.30 3.61
C TYR A 15 -13.46 -1.21 2.96
N GLN A 16 -14.00 -1.56 1.79
CA GLN A 16 -14.99 -0.77 1.08
C GLN A 16 -16.01 -1.71 0.45
N VAL A 17 -17.28 -1.34 0.54
CA VAL A 17 -18.40 -1.99 -0.16
C VAL A 17 -18.77 -1.12 -1.34
N TYR A 18 -18.71 -1.66 -2.54
CA TYR A 18 -18.90 -0.92 -3.78
C TYR A 18 -20.02 -1.55 -4.62
N ASP A 19 -21.01 -0.76 -5.01
CA ASP A 19 -22.02 -1.15 -5.98
C ASP A 19 -21.50 -0.92 -7.40
N TRP A 20 -21.21 -2.03 -8.09
CA TRP A 20 -20.67 -1.98 -9.45
C TRP A 20 -21.66 -1.42 -10.46
N ASP A 21 -22.93 -1.71 -10.31
CA ASP A 21 -23.97 -1.34 -11.29
C ASP A 21 -24.27 0.15 -11.20
N ASN A 22 -24.40 0.69 -10.00
CA ASN A 22 -24.62 2.11 -9.76
C ASN A 22 -23.33 2.96 -9.67
N LYS A 23 -22.14 2.32 -9.72
CA LYS A 23 -20.83 3.00 -9.60
C LYS A 23 -20.70 3.81 -8.32
N ASP A 24 -21.17 3.25 -7.21
CA ASP A 24 -21.29 3.95 -5.96
C ASP A 24 -20.62 3.22 -4.78
N VAL A 25 -20.08 3.97 -3.84
CA VAL A 25 -19.53 3.45 -2.59
C VAL A 25 -20.67 3.38 -1.56
N LEU A 26 -21.03 2.18 -1.16
CA LEU A 26 -22.11 1.95 -0.17
C LEU A 26 -21.59 2.13 1.26
N ALA A 27 -20.37 1.70 1.55
CA ALA A 27 -19.75 1.88 2.86
C ALA A 27 -18.23 1.80 2.76
N THR A 28 -17.56 2.42 3.73
CA THR A 28 -16.13 2.22 4.03
C THR A 28 -15.97 1.91 5.51
N GLY A 29 -14.85 1.33 5.88
CA GLY A 29 -14.54 1.14 7.30
C GLY A 29 -13.17 0.52 7.53
N VAL A 30 -12.86 0.39 8.82
CA VAL A 30 -11.62 -0.20 9.28
C VAL A 30 -11.84 -0.98 10.58
N VAL A 31 -11.24 -2.15 10.66
CA VAL A 31 -11.00 -2.84 11.94
C VAL A 31 -9.57 -2.54 12.34
N GLU A 32 -9.40 -1.95 13.50
CA GLU A 32 -8.10 -1.57 14.05
C GLU A 32 -7.68 -2.51 15.18
N ARG A 33 -6.38 -2.51 15.48
CA ARG A 33 -5.75 -3.32 16.53
C ARG A 33 -6.05 -4.82 16.40
N VAL A 34 -6.20 -5.31 15.18
CA VAL A 34 -6.29 -6.75 14.91
C VAL A 34 -5.05 -7.44 15.49
N THR A 35 -5.23 -8.59 16.15
CA THR A 35 -4.20 -9.32 16.92
C THR A 35 -3.71 -8.62 18.19
N GLN A 36 -4.36 -7.55 18.63
CA GLN A 36 -4.00 -6.76 19.81
C GLN A 36 -5.21 -6.56 20.71
N ALA A 37 -4.99 -6.17 21.96
CA ALA A 37 -6.08 -5.81 22.85
C ALA A 37 -6.76 -4.50 22.44
N GLY A 38 -8.09 -4.43 22.62
CA GLY A 38 -8.90 -3.26 22.31
C GLY A 38 -9.13 -3.08 20.83
N SER A 39 -9.32 -4.19 20.11
CA SER A 39 -9.73 -4.15 18.69
C SER A 39 -11.09 -3.49 18.57
N CYS A 40 -11.30 -2.74 17.50
CA CYS A 40 -12.54 -2.04 17.24
C CYS A 40 -12.80 -1.92 15.73
N ILE A 41 -14.07 -1.79 15.37
CA ILE A 41 -14.49 -1.44 14.01
C ILE A 41 -15.06 -0.02 13.99
N THR A 42 -14.64 0.76 13.00
CA THR A 42 -15.32 1.97 12.56
C THR A 42 -15.93 1.70 11.19
N HIS A 43 -17.26 1.78 11.08
CA HIS A 43 -18.03 1.54 9.87
C HIS A 43 -18.76 2.82 9.47
N ASN A 44 -18.55 3.26 8.24
CA ASN A 44 -19.11 4.47 7.66
C ASN A 44 -20.07 4.11 6.52
N PRO A 45 -21.35 3.82 6.80
CA PRO A 45 -22.35 3.52 5.78
C PRO A 45 -22.81 4.82 5.11
N LYS A 46 -22.98 4.78 3.80
CA LYS A 46 -23.47 5.94 3.05
C LYS A 46 -24.88 6.35 3.50
N GLY A 47 -25.02 7.61 3.88
CA GLY A 47 -26.34 8.18 4.27
C GLY A 47 -26.83 7.77 5.65
N LYS A 48 -26.00 7.18 6.48
CA LYS A 48 -26.27 6.85 7.88
C LYS A 48 -25.12 7.34 8.77
N ASP A 49 -25.36 7.36 10.08
CA ASP A 49 -24.33 7.74 11.06
C ASP A 49 -23.22 6.68 11.12
N GLU A 50 -22.02 7.14 11.49
CA GLU A 50 -20.88 6.28 11.76
C GLU A 50 -21.23 5.29 12.89
N PHE A 51 -20.88 4.03 12.67
CA PHE A 51 -21.02 2.98 13.66
C PHE A 51 -19.64 2.57 14.19
N TYR A 52 -19.50 2.58 15.51
CA TYR A 52 -18.30 2.14 16.23
C TYR A 52 -18.65 1.00 17.18
N LEU A 53 -17.81 -0.04 17.21
CA LEU A 53 -17.94 -1.17 18.11
C LEU A 53 -16.57 -1.70 18.51
N GLU A 54 -16.35 -1.86 19.83
CA GLU A 54 -15.22 -2.63 20.34
C GLU A 54 -15.55 -4.12 20.31
N SER A 55 -14.66 -4.91 19.74
CA SER A 55 -14.83 -6.36 19.63
C SER A 55 -13.45 -7.01 19.47
N ASP A 56 -13.19 -8.03 20.27
CA ASP A 56 -11.91 -8.74 20.19
C ASP A 56 -11.73 -9.42 18.84
N CYS A 57 -10.59 -9.08 18.19
CA CYS A 57 -10.17 -9.66 16.93
C CYS A 57 -8.77 -10.27 17.08
N PRO A 58 -8.66 -11.46 17.72
CA PRO A 58 -7.37 -12.13 17.92
C PRO A 58 -6.69 -12.55 16.62
N THR A 59 -7.44 -12.69 15.54
CA THR A 59 -6.92 -12.96 14.20
C THR A 59 -7.64 -12.15 13.13
N HIS A 60 -7.15 -12.19 11.90
CA HIS A 60 -7.81 -11.57 10.75
C HIS A 60 -9.17 -12.22 10.42
N LYS A 61 -9.41 -13.46 10.89
CA LYS A 61 -10.70 -14.13 10.68
C LYS A 61 -11.81 -13.38 11.41
N GLU A 62 -11.64 -13.12 12.70
CA GLU A 62 -12.62 -12.36 13.50
C GLU A 62 -12.81 -10.94 12.95
N ALA A 63 -11.73 -10.32 12.46
CA ALA A 63 -11.83 -9.01 11.82
C ALA A 63 -12.70 -9.04 10.56
N ILE A 64 -12.55 -10.07 9.70
CA ILE A 64 -13.40 -10.23 8.50
C ILE A 64 -14.85 -10.56 8.90
N GLU A 65 -15.08 -11.42 9.88
CA GLU A 65 -16.42 -11.71 10.40
C GLU A 65 -17.09 -10.45 10.95
N LEU A 66 -16.34 -9.61 11.66
CA LEU A 66 -16.82 -8.32 12.18
C LEU A 66 -17.21 -7.35 11.04
N ILE A 67 -16.41 -7.30 9.97
CA ILE A 67 -16.74 -6.52 8.76
C ILE A 67 -18.04 -7.02 8.14
N ILE A 68 -18.20 -8.34 7.96
CA ILE A 68 -19.42 -8.92 7.37
C ILE A 68 -20.63 -8.61 8.24
N ASN A 69 -20.52 -8.75 9.56
CA ASN A 69 -21.58 -8.41 10.49
C ASN A 69 -21.99 -6.92 10.38
N ALA A 70 -21.01 -6.01 10.31
CA ALA A 70 -21.30 -4.59 10.19
C ALA A 70 -22.00 -4.23 8.87
N ILE A 71 -21.54 -4.79 7.73
CA ILE A 71 -22.14 -4.46 6.42
C ILE A 71 -23.51 -5.10 6.18
N THR A 72 -23.88 -6.16 6.95
CA THR A 72 -25.18 -6.84 6.88
C THR A 72 -26.11 -6.53 8.05
N ASP A 73 -25.69 -5.69 9.00
CA ASP A 73 -26.49 -5.31 10.17
C ASP A 73 -27.81 -4.63 9.77
N LYS A 74 -28.88 -4.86 10.53
CA LYS A 74 -30.23 -4.32 10.23
C LYS A 74 -30.27 -2.79 10.30
N ASN A 75 -29.48 -2.16 11.17
CA ASN A 75 -29.51 -0.72 11.43
C ASN A 75 -28.44 0.01 10.63
N HIS A 76 -27.22 -0.53 10.65
CA HIS A 76 -26.03 0.12 10.09
C HIS A 76 -25.59 -0.49 8.76
N GLY A 77 -26.05 -1.70 8.42
CA GLY A 77 -25.67 -2.41 7.21
C GLY A 77 -26.12 -1.70 5.93
N VAL A 78 -25.44 -2.06 4.83
CA VAL A 78 -25.65 -1.50 3.49
C VAL A 78 -26.03 -2.55 2.46
N ILE A 79 -26.02 -3.83 2.85
CA ILE A 79 -26.50 -4.96 2.05
C ILE A 79 -27.39 -5.87 2.89
N GLU A 80 -28.36 -6.50 2.26
CA GLU A 80 -29.34 -7.36 2.97
C GLU A 80 -28.73 -8.70 3.40
N SER A 81 -27.81 -9.23 2.61
CA SER A 81 -27.14 -10.50 2.89
C SER A 81 -25.83 -10.63 2.12
N MET A 82 -24.98 -11.58 2.54
CA MET A 82 -23.72 -11.89 1.85
C MET A 82 -23.92 -12.37 0.41
N SER A 83 -25.08 -12.91 0.06
CA SER A 83 -25.36 -13.46 -1.28
C SER A 83 -25.34 -12.41 -2.39
N VAL A 84 -25.43 -11.12 -2.07
CA VAL A 84 -25.32 -10.03 -3.07
C VAL A 84 -23.87 -9.70 -3.42
N ILE A 85 -22.89 -10.18 -2.62
CA ILE A 85 -21.48 -9.98 -2.88
C ILE A 85 -21.07 -10.88 -4.06
N GLY A 86 -20.74 -10.27 -5.18
CA GLY A 86 -20.36 -10.98 -6.40
C GLY A 86 -18.85 -11.20 -6.57
N ALA A 87 -18.03 -10.45 -5.83
CA ALA A 87 -16.57 -10.62 -5.82
C ALA A 87 -15.93 -9.98 -4.58
N VAL A 88 -14.77 -10.52 -4.18
CA VAL A 88 -13.89 -9.91 -3.15
C VAL A 88 -12.56 -9.54 -3.78
N GLY A 89 -12.20 -8.26 -3.70
CA GLY A 89 -10.89 -7.75 -4.12
C GLY A 89 -9.94 -7.62 -2.94
N HIS A 90 -8.72 -8.16 -3.05
CA HIS A 90 -7.69 -8.06 -2.01
C HIS A 90 -6.51 -7.23 -2.51
N ARG A 91 -6.15 -6.18 -1.79
CA ARG A 91 -4.85 -5.55 -1.99
C ARG A 91 -3.77 -6.46 -1.44
N VAL A 92 -2.77 -6.73 -2.25
CA VAL A 92 -1.56 -7.49 -1.89
C VAL A 92 -0.34 -6.60 -2.17
N LEU A 93 0.58 -6.54 -1.22
CA LEU A 93 1.75 -5.67 -1.39
C LEU A 93 2.61 -6.12 -2.57
N HIS A 94 2.89 -7.41 -2.67
CA HIS A 94 3.93 -7.92 -3.56
C HIS A 94 3.50 -9.18 -4.32
N GLY A 95 3.69 -9.17 -5.63
CA GLY A 95 3.46 -10.32 -6.50
C GLY A 95 4.74 -10.93 -7.10
N GLY A 96 5.92 -10.47 -6.65
CA GLY A 96 7.18 -10.81 -7.31
C GLY A 96 7.20 -10.32 -8.76
N ASP A 97 7.91 -11.03 -9.59
CA ASP A 97 7.92 -10.91 -11.05
C ASP A 97 6.90 -11.86 -11.73
N LYS A 98 6.08 -12.55 -10.93
CA LYS A 98 5.17 -13.61 -11.40
C LYS A 98 3.84 -13.07 -11.91
N PHE A 99 3.42 -11.90 -11.41
CA PHE A 99 2.12 -11.33 -11.74
C PHE A 99 2.26 -9.93 -12.35
N THR A 100 1.78 -9.78 -13.57
CA THR A 100 1.75 -8.50 -14.32
C THR A 100 0.38 -7.81 -14.28
N LYS A 101 -0.63 -8.46 -13.68
CA LYS A 101 -2.01 -7.98 -13.56
C LYS A 101 -2.71 -8.64 -12.37
N SER A 102 -3.88 -8.16 -12.01
CA SER A 102 -4.75 -8.80 -11.02
C SER A 102 -5.06 -10.25 -11.39
N VAL A 103 -5.13 -11.13 -10.40
CA VAL A 103 -5.33 -12.57 -10.59
C VAL A 103 -6.43 -13.09 -9.67
N LYS A 104 -7.20 -14.08 -10.14
CA LYS A 104 -8.09 -14.86 -9.28
C LYS A 104 -7.24 -15.67 -8.30
N VAL A 105 -7.59 -15.61 -7.02
CA VAL A 105 -6.85 -16.35 -5.98
C VAL A 105 -7.19 -17.84 -6.09
N THR A 106 -6.15 -18.63 -6.33
CA THR A 106 -6.17 -20.10 -6.29
C THR A 106 -5.14 -20.58 -5.28
N PRO A 107 -5.11 -21.88 -4.91
CA PRO A 107 -4.06 -22.43 -4.05
C PRO A 107 -2.64 -22.15 -4.58
N GLU A 108 -2.43 -22.24 -5.91
CA GLU A 108 -1.15 -21.99 -6.56
C GLU A 108 -0.74 -20.51 -6.48
N VAL A 109 -1.71 -19.61 -6.57
CA VAL A 109 -1.47 -18.15 -6.38
C VAL A 109 -1.06 -17.87 -4.94
N LEU A 110 -1.72 -18.47 -3.95
CA LEU A 110 -1.35 -18.33 -2.54
C LEU A 110 0.06 -18.88 -2.28
N GLU A 111 0.41 -20.04 -2.88
CA GLU A 111 1.76 -20.59 -2.76
C GLU A 111 2.81 -19.66 -3.36
N THR A 112 2.50 -19.06 -4.50
CA THR A 112 3.37 -18.02 -5.10
C THR A 112 3.55 -16.83 -4.17
N PHE A 113 2.48 -16.34 -3.51
CA PHE A 113 2.61 -15.28 -2.52
C PHE A 113 3.47 -15.69 -1.32
N ARG A 114 3.36 -16.94 -0.84
CA ARG A 114 4.23 -17.46 0.24
C ARG A 114 5.70 -17.46 -0.18
N SER A 115 5.99 -17.84 -1.43
CA SER A 115 7.37 -17.88 -1.94
C SER A 115 8.04 -16.50 -2.01
N VAL A 116 7.27 -15.40 -2.06
CA VAL A 116 7.79 -14.03 -2.13
C VAL A 116 7.64 -13.25 -0.80
N ILE A 117 7.31 -13.92 0.31
CA ILE A 117 7.22 -13.26 1.64
C ILE A 117 8.51 -12.51 1.97
N GLY A 118 9.67 -13.04 1.60
CA GLY A 118 10.97 -12.41 1.84
C GLY A 118 11.12 -11.02 1.20
N LEU A 119 10.35 -10.70 0.15
CA LEU A 119 10.35 -9.38 -0.50
C LEU A 119 9.46 -8.34 0.23
N GLY A 120 8.58 -8.80 1.12
CA GLY A 120 7.68 -7.92 1.88
C GLY A 120 7.30 -8.50 3.25
N PRO A 121 8.27 -8.84 4.13
CA PRO A 121 8.03 -9.62 5.34
C PRO A 121 7.10 -8.93 6.35
N LEU A 122 7.01 -7.61 6.32
CA LEU A 122 6.16 -6.83 7.23
C LEU A 122 4.68 -6.81 6.80
N HIS A 123 4.35 -7.18 5.56
CA HIS A 123 3.01 -7.02 4.99
C HIS A 123 2.45 -8.33 4.40
N MET A 124 3.28 -9.09 3.69
CA MET A 124 2.82 -10.28 2.96
C MET A 124 2.14 -11.34 3.84
N PRO A 125 2.64 -11.66 5.05
CA PRO A 125 1.94 -12.60 5.92
C PRO A 125 0.52 -12.17 6.26
N ALA A 126 0.32 -10.89 6.60
CA ALA A 126 -1.00 -10.33 6.91
C ALA A 126 -1.93 -10.32 5.68
N ASN A 127 -1.40 -10.00 4.50
CA ASN A 127 -2.18 -10.06 3.26
C ASN A 127 -2.68 -11.47 2.98
N ILE A 128 -1.81 -12.49 3.11
CA ILE A 128 -2.16 -13.91 2.90
C ILE A 128 -3.20 -14.34 3.92
N MET A 129 -2.99 -14.07 5.22
CA MET A 129 -3.98 -14.38 6.28
C MET A 129 -5.33 -13.74 6.03
N GLY A 130 -5.36 -12.48 5.58
CA GLY A 130 -6.61 -11.77 5.23
C GLY A 130 -7.33 -12.42 4.06
N ILE A 131 -6.62 -12.88 3.03
CA ILE A 131 -7.22 -13.60 1.90
C ILE A 131 -7.80 -14.94 2.38
N GLU A 132 -7.03 -15.73 3.11
CA GLU A 132 -7.47 -17.05 3.62
C GLU A 132 -8.66 -16.92 4.57
N ALA A 133 -8.68 -15.89 5.41
CA ALA A 133 -9.80 -15.59 6.30
C ALA A 133 -11.07 -15.25 5.50
N ALA A 134 -10.94 -14.38 4.49
CA ALA A 134 -12.07 -14.00 3.64
C ALA A 134 -12.60 -15.19 2.81
N GLN A 135 -11.74 -16.06 2.31
CA GLN A 135 -12.15 -17.28 1.59
C GLN A 135 -12.91 -18.26 2.48
N LYS A 136 -12.60 -18.32 3.79
CA LYS A 136 -13.35 -19.14 4.75
C LYS A 136 -14.74 -18.61 5.03
N VAL A 137 -14.92 -17.29 5.05
CA VAL A 137 -16.18 -16.60 5.33
C VAL A 137 -17.06 -16.52 4.07
N LEU A 138 -16.44 -16.36 2.90
CA LEU A 138 -17.10 -16.21 1.60
C LEU A 138 -16.55 -17.23 0.58
N PRO A 139 -16.72 -18.55 0.80
CA PRO A 139 -16.07 -19.59 -0.01
C PRO A 139 -16.58 -19.66 -1.45
N GLU A 140 -17.84 -19.29 -1.70
CA GLU A 140 -18.47 -19.38 -3.02
C GLU A 140 -18.22 -18.16 -3.91
N VAL A 141 -17.60 -17.11 -3.35
CA VAL A 141 -17.39 -15.85 -4.05
C VAL A 141 -15.99 -15.84 -4.67
N PRO A 142 -15.80 -15.37 -5.92
CA PRO A 142 -14.46 -15.23 -6.48
C PRO A 142 -13.64 -14.18 -5.73
N HIS A 143 -12.44 -14.57 -5.28
CA HIS A 143 -11.45 -13.70 -4.67
C HIS A 143 -10.41 -13.30 -5.72
N VAL A 144 -10.07 -12.02 -5.79
CA VAL A 144 -9.13 -11.45 -6.75
C VAL A 144 -8.03 -10.69 -5.99
N ALA A 145 -6.78 -11.04 -6.23
CA ALA A 145 -5.63 -10.31 -5.71
C ALA A 145 -5.20 -9.20 -6.67
N VAL A 146 -4.97 -8.01 -6.12
CA VAL A 146 -4.49 -6.82 -6.82
C VAL A 146 -3.18 -6.40 -6.17
N MET A 147 -2.05 -6.63 -6.86
CA MET A 147 -0.72 -6.39 -6.33
C MET A 147 -0.24 -4.98 -6.62
N ASP A 148 0.37 -4.34 -5.61
CA ASP A 148 0.96 -3.00 -5.78
C ASP A 148 2.10 -2.99 -6.81
N THR A 149 2.79 -4.11 -6.98
CA THR A 149 3.94 -4.26 -7.87
C THR A 149 3.57 -4.59 -9.32
N ALA A 150 2.34 -5.03 -9.59
CA ALA A 150 1.95 -5.56 -10.91
C ALA A 150 2.03 -4.52 -12.03
N TRP A 151 1.64 -3.27 -11.76
CA TRP A 151 1.73 -2.16 -12.71
C TRP A 151 3.16 -1.92 -13.22
N HIS A 152 4.14 -2.10 -12.35
CA HIS A 152 5.55 -1.81 -12.61
C HIS A 152 6.26 -2.93 -13.40
N GLN A 153 5.59 -4.05 -13.68
CA GLN A 153 6.17 -5.14 -14.46
C GLN A 153 6.38 -4.80 -15.95
N THR A 154 5.89 -3.63 -16.39
CA THR A 154 6.14 -3.08 -17.73
C THR A 154 7.48 -2.31 -17.83
N MET A 155 8.18 -2.06 -16.70
CA MET A 155 9.46 -1.37 -16.70
C MET A 155 10.51 -2.13 -17.54
N PRO A 156 11.31 -1.43 -18.37
CA PRO A 156 12.43 -2.05 -19.08
C PRO A 156 13.56 -2.42 -18.12
N ALA A 157 14.43 -3.34 -18.53
CA ALA A 157 15.54 -3.81 -17.70
C ALA A 157 16.45 -2.67 -17.21
N SER A 158 16.64 -1.63 -18.03
CA SER A 158 17.41 -0.44 -17.66
C SER A 158 16.81 0.36 -16.50
N SER A 159 15.49 0.23 -16.23
CA SER A 159 14.82 0.90 -15.11
C SER A 159 14.72 0.00 -13.87
N PHE A 160 14.50 -1.31 -14.05
CA PHE A 160 14.30 -2.19 -12.89
C PHE A 160 15.58 -2.84 -12.36
N MET A 161 16.64 -2.97 -13.16
CA MET A 161 17.90 -3.58 -12.69
C MET A 161 18.68 -2.62 -11.81
N TYR A 162 19.25 -3.16 -10.74
CA TYR A 162 20.29 -2.46 -9.99
C TYR A 162 21.68 -2.80 -10.57
N ALA A 163 22.61 -1.87 -10.47
CA ALA A 163 24.04 -2.07 -10.85
C ALA A 163 24.78 -2.84 -9.73
N ILE A 164 24.39 -4.09 -9.53
CA ILE A 164 24.87 -5.01 -8.47
C ILE A 164 25.34 -6.32 -9.12
N PRO A 165 26.01 -7.23 -8.38
CA PRO A 165 26.37 -8.55 -8.91
C PRO A 165 25.14 -9.25 -9.50
N GLN A 166 25.25 -9.72 -10.74
CA GLN A 166 24.13 -10.33 -11.49
C GLN A 166 23.50 -11.51 -10.74
N GLU A 167 24.29 -12.24 -9.96
CA GLU A 167 23.79 -13.36 -9.16
C GLU A 167 22.77 -12.92 -8.09
N TRP A 168 22.81 -11.68 -7.62
CA TRP A 168 21.81 -11.20 -6.66
C TRP A 168 20.43 -11.05 -7.31
N TYR A 169 20.40 -10.65 -8.57
CA TYR A 169 19.16 -10.67 -9.32
C TYR A 169 18.67 -12.09 -9.59
N THR A 170 19.54 -12.98 -10.07
CA THR A 170 19.13 -14.33 -10.49
C THR A 170 18.79 -15.26 -9.33
N LYS A 171 19.48 -15.13 -8.19
CA LYS A 171 19.24 -15.99 -7.01
C LYS A 171 18.22 -15.40 -6.02
N TYR A 172 18.23 -14.08 -5.84
CA TYR A 172 17.44 -13.44 -4.78
C TYR A 172 16.37 -12.48 -5.33
N ALA A 173 16.20 -12.43 -6.63
CA ALA A 173 15.26 -11.54 -7.30
C ALA A 173 15.48 -10.05 -6.92
N ALA A 174 16.74 -9.65 -6.65
CA ALA A 174 17.09 -8.31 -6.24
C ALA A 174 17.00 -7.34 -7.43
N ARG A 175 15.86 -6.65 -7.53
CA ARG A 175 15.53 -5.66 -8.54
C ARG A 175 14.58 -4.60 -7.97
N ARG A 176 14.40 -3.52 -8.70
CA ARG A 176 13.30 -2.58 -8.44
C ARG A 176 11.97 -3.22 -8.81
N TYR A 177 11.00 -3.20 -7.87
CA TYR A 177 9.62 -3.63 -8.12
C TYR A 177 8.67 -2.46 -8.20
N GLY A 178 8.86 -1.44 -7.35
CA GLY A 178 7.92 -0.34 -7.22
C GLY A 178 6.62 -0.73 -6.52
N PHE A 179 5.94 0.26 -5.98
CA PHE A 179 4.70 0.08 -5.20
C PHE A 179 3.69 1.16 -5.58
N HIS A 180 2.54 1.20 -4.93
CA HIS A 180 1.41 2.06 -5.27
C HIS A 180 0.91 1.88 -6.72
N GLY A 181 1.21 0.74 -7.35
CA GLY A 181 0.90 0.48 -8.75
C GLY A 181 -0.58 0.58 -9.09
N THR A 182 -1.48 0.20 -8.16
CA THR A 182 -2.93 0.36 -8.34
C THR A 182 -3.31 1.85 -8.45
N SER A 183 -2.70 2.71 -7.63
CA SER A 183 -2.90 4.16 -7.70
C SER A 183 -2.39 4.72 -9.03
N PHE A 184 -1.21 4.33 -9.46
CA PHE A 184 -0.64 4.78 -10.74
C PHE A 184 -1.45 4.32 -11.94
N LEU A 185 -1.87 3.05 -11.96
CA LEU A 185 -2.75 2.52 -12.99
C LEU A 185 -4.07 3.32 -13.10
N TYR A 186 -4.72 3.56 -11.97
CA TYR A 186 -5.97 4.32 -11.94
C TYR A 186 -5.75 5.75 -12.42
N THR A 187 -4.75 6.44 -11.87
CA THR A 187 -4.44 7.84 -12.22
C THR A 187 -4.05 7.98 -13.69
N ALA A 188 -3.23 7.06 -14.23
CA ALA A 188 -2.84 7.07 -15.64
C ALA A 188 -4.07 6.94 -16.56
N LYS A 189 -4.96 5.99 -16.27
CA LYS A 189 -6.21 5.80 -17.04
C LYS A 189 -7.13 7.01 -16.92
N ARG A 190 -7.28 7.59 -15.74
CA ARG A 190 -8.13 8.79 -15.57
C ARG A 190 -7.53 10.00 -16.25
N ALA A 191 -6.21 10.18 -16.20
CA ALA A 191 -5.53 11.26 -16.88
C ALA A 191 -5.70 11.17 -18.41
N SER A 192 -5.56 9.99 -19.02
CA SER A 192 -5.78 9.84 -20.46
C SER A 192 -7.21 10.22 -20.88
N VAL A 193 -8.22 9.82 -20.11
CA VAL A 193 -9.62 10.22 -20.35
C VAL A 193 -9.80 11.73 -20.25
N LEU A 194 -9.25 12.37 -19.20
CA LEU A 194 -9.34 13.81 -19.00
C LEU A 194 -8.61 14.62 -20.07
N LEU A 195 -7.52 14.07 -20.62
CA LEU A 195 -6.74 14.67 -21.71
C LEU A 195 -7.35 14.39 -23.10
N GLY A 196 -8.40 13.58 -23.19
CA GLY A 196 -8.97 13.15 -24.46
C GLY A 196 -8.00 12.33 -25.32
N LYS A 197 -7.11 11.56 -24.70
CA LYS A 197 -6.08 10.74 -25.35
C LYS A 197 -6.33 9.26 -25.14
N GLU A 198 -5.87 8.45 -26.09
CA GLU A 198 -5.75 7.01 -25.85
C GLU A 198 -4.65 6.75 -24.79
N PRO A 199 -4.80 5.71 -23.93
CA PRO A 199 -3.77 5.38 -22.94
C PRO A 199 -2.37 5.24 -23.53
N LYS A 200 -2.23 4.58 -24.70
CA LYS A 200 -0.94 4.39 -25.40
C LYS A 200 -0.26 5.70 -25.85
N ASP A 201 -1.03 6.79 -25.95
CA ASP A 201 -0.52 8.12 -26.38
C ASP A 201 -0.32 9.05 -25.18
N THR A 202 -0.41 8.51 -23.95
CA THR A 202 -0.29 9.28 -22.72
C THR A 202 1.08 9.09 -22.09
N ASN A 203 1.82 10.21 -21.97
CA ASN A 203 3.09 10.29 -21.27
C ASN A 203 2.93 11.30 -20.14
N ILE A 204 3.07 10.83 -18.90
CA ILE A 204 2.87 11.67 -17.71
C ILE A 204 3.79 11.23 -16.58
N ILE A 205 4.04 12.12 -15.64
CA ILE A 205 4.63 11.80 -14.35
C ILE A 205 3.51 11.86 -13.31
N ILE A 206 3.42 10.84 -12.49
CA ILE A 206 2.42 10.74 -11.43
C ILE A 206 3.14 10.75 -10.09
N ALA A 207 2.67 11.60 -9.16
CA ALA A 207 3.12 11.61 -7.77
C ALA A 207 1.99 11.09 -6.88
N HIS A 208 2.25 10.00 -6.16
CA HIS A 208 1.40 9.50 -5.08
C HIS A 208 1.95 10.01 -3.76
N ILE A 209 1.28 10.96 -3.14
CA ILE A 209 1.76 11.65 -1.93
C ILE A 209 0.81 11.35 -0.78
N GLY A 210 1.13 10.32 -0.02
CA GLY A 210 0.48 9.90 1.22
C GLY A 210 1.52 9.83 2.36
N ASN A 211 1.25 9.14 3.45
CA ASN A 211 2.27 8.86 4.47
C ASN A 211 3.45 8.06 3.88
N GLY A 212 3.17 7.06 3.02
CA GLY A 212 4.11 6.58 2.01
C GLY A 212 3.99 7.45 0.76
N ALA A 213 5.10 7.74 0.08
CA ALA A 213 5.11 8.57 -1.12
C ALA A 213 5.99 7.96 -2.20
N SER A 214 5.55 8.07 -3.45
CA SER A 214 6.33 7.61 -4.60
C SER A 214 5.95 8.36 -5.87
N MET A 215 6.79 8.26 -6.88
CA MET A 215 6.57 8.78 -8.22
C MET A 215 6.65 7.67 -9.26
N CYS A 216 5.97 7.86 -10.36
CA CYS A 216 6.02 6.95 -11.52
C CYS A 216 6.08 7.77 -12.81
N ALA A 217 7.04 7.45 -13.65
CA ALA A 217 7.06 7.88 -15.04
C ALA A 217 6.21 6.90 -15.86
N VAL A 218 5.20 7.43 -16.54
CA VAL A 218 4.34 6.68 -17.45
C VAL A 218 4.72 7.05 -18.89
N LYS A 219 5.06 6.05 -19.67
CA LYS A 219 5.39 6.20 -21.09
C LYS A 219 4.48 5.31 -21.91
N ASN A 220 3.83 5.89 -22.90
CA ASN A 220 2.88 5.17 -23.76
C ASN A 220 1.79 4.42 -22.96
N GLY A 221 1.31 5.05 -21.87
CA GLY A 221 0.29 4.48 -21.00
C GLY A 221 0.74 3.35 -20.08
N CYS A 222 2.04 3.05 -20.02
CA CYS A 222 2.62 1.99 -19.19
C CYS A 222 3.62 2.57 -18.19
N GLY A 223 3.77 1.91 -17.03
CA GLY A 223 4.82 2.26 -16.07
C GLY A 223 6.20 2.03 -16.68
N PHE A 224 7.01 3.08 -16.74
CA PHE A 224 8.35 3.06 -17.31
C PHE A 224 9.44 3.11 -16.26
N ASP A 225 9.22 3.90 -15.20
CA ASP A 225 10.11 4.00 -14.05
C ASP A 225 9.32 4.40 -12.80
N THR A 226 9.89 4.15 -11.61
CA THR A 226 9.27 4.52 -10.33
C THR A 226 10.32 4.78 -9.27
N SER A 227 9.98 5.58 -8.27
CA SER A 227 10.92 5.99 -7.23
C SER A 227 11.16 4.93 -6.13
N MET A 228 10.18 4.06 -5.83
CA MET A 228 10.37 2.97 -4.86
C MET A 228 11.12 1.80 -5.48
N GLY A 229 11.91 1.11 -4.67
CA GLY A 229 12.85 0.08 -5.10
C GLY A 229 12.36 -1.35 -4.93
N ILE A 230 13.25 -2.22 -4.42
CA ILE A 230 12.92 -3.60 -4.00
C ILE A 230 11.91 -3.59 -2.85
N THR A 231 11.97 -2.56 -1.99
CA THR A 231 11.04 -2.31 -0.89
C THR A 231 10.43 -0.90 -1.02
N PRO A 232 9.38 -0.57 -0.25
CA PRO A 232 8.81 0.78 -0.25
C PRO A 232 9.66 1.83 0.50
N LEU A 233 10.98 1.60 0.68
CA LEU A 233 11.88 2.49 1.43
C LEU A 233 12.56 3.53 0.53
N GLU A 234 13.08 3.10 -0.63
CA GLU A 234 13.78 3.95 -1.61
C GLU A 234 12.87 5.05 -2.17
N GLY A 235 13.43 6.18 -2.56
CA GLY A 235 12.73 7.24 -3.29
C GLY A 235 12.53 8.52 -2.50
N LEU A 236 11.29 8.97 -2.41
CA LEU A 236 10.91 10.23 -1.76
C LEU A 236 11.10 10.17 -0.25
N VAL A 237 11.29 11.34 0.37
CA VAL A 237 11.14 11.49 1.82
C VAL A 237 9.68 11.21 2.17
N MET A 238 9.42 10.43 3.22
CA MET A 238 8.08 10.00 3.60
C MET A 238 7.80 10.37 5.07
N GLY A 239 6.63 10.05 5.57
CA GLY A 239 6.28 10.35 6.96
C GLY A 239 7.27 9.79 7.99
N THR A 240 7.70 8.52 7.80
CA THR A 240 8.63 7.82 8.71
C THR A 240 9.80 7.14 8.02
N ARG A 241 9.85 7.11 6.68
CA ARG A 241 10.87 6.43 5.87
C ARG A 241 11.84 7.45 5.32
N THR A 242 13.12 7.06 5.24
CA THR A 242 14.21 7.93 4.74
C THR A 242 14.02 8.41 3.31
N GLY A 243 13.48 7.55 2.41
CA GLY A 243 13.72 7.71 0.98
C GLY A 243 15.19 7.47 0.62
N ASP A 244 15.64 8.05 -0.49
CA ASP A 244 17.01 7.91 -0.97
C ASP A 244 18.03 8.42 0.04
N MET A 245 19.07 7.64 0.22
CA MET A 245 20.27 8.01 0.96
C MET A 245 21.47 7.24 0.39
N ASP A 246 22.67 7.63 0.77
CA ASP A 246 23.86 6.81 0.46
C ASP A 246 23.75 5.46 1.15
N PRO A 247 23.79 4.31 0.43
CA PRO A 247 23.72 2.98 1.04
C PRO A 247 24.81 2.74 2.09
N ALA A 248 25.98 3.36 1.97
CA ALA A 248 27.08 3.24 2.92
C ALA A 248 26.75 3.87 4.28
N LEU A 249 25.79 4.82 4.33
CA LEU A 249 25.38 5.47 5.57
C LEU A 249 24.85 4.45 6.60
N ALA A 250 24.06 3.46 6.16
CA ALA A 250 23.54 2.42 7.04
C ALA A 250 24.71 1.66 7.73
N PHE A 251 25.66 1.20 6.96
CA PHE A 251 26.84 0.48 7.48
C PHE A 251 27.72 1.37 8.37
N TYR A 252 27.86 2.65 8.04
CA TYR A 252 28.59 3.61 8.87
C TYR A 252 27.95 3.73 10.26
N ILE A 253 26.65 4.02 10.33
CA ILE A 253 25.93 4.16 11.60
C ILE A 253 25.93 2.86 12.40
N MET A 254 25.78 1.69 11.75
CA MET A 254 25.86 0.40 12.45
C MET A 254 27.23 0.20 13.13
N ARG A 255 28.33 0.58 12.48
CA ARG A 255 29.68 0.51 13.07
C ARG A 255 29.85 1.47 14.25
N GLU A 256 29.35 2.71 14.11
CA GLU A 256 29.51 3.73 15.16
C GLU A 256 28.64 3.46 16.40
N THR A 257 27.47 2.86 16.22
CA THR A 257 26.47 2.69 17.29
C THR A 257 26.33 1.26 17.81
N GLY A 258 26.84 0.27 17.08
CA GLY A 258 26.61 -1.14 17.38
C GLY A 258 25.21 -1.65 17.01
N MET A 259 24.39 -0.87 16.31
CA MET A 259 23.05 -1.29 15.86
C MET A 259 23.13 -2.56 15.02
N SER A 260 22.21 -3.48 15.28
CA SER A 260 21.94 -4.63 14.42
C SER A 260 21.26 -4.23 13.11
N ALA A 261 21.27 -5.12 12.12
CA ALA A 261 20.57 -4.89 10.86
C ALA A 261 19.05 -4.67 11.06
N ALA A 262 18.42 -5.36 12.01
CA ALA A 262 17.00 -5.20 12.32
C ALA A 262 16.67 -3.84 12.97
N GLU A 263 17.56 -3.34 13.82
CA GLU A 263 17.41 -2.00 14.42
C GLU A 263 17.61 -0.92 13.37
N MET A 264 18.58 -1.09 12.45
CA MET A 264 18.80 -0.19 11.32
C MET A 264 17.60 -0.17 10.38
N ASP A 265 17.06 -1.33 10.01
CA ASP A 265 15.82 -1.42 9.19
C ASP A 265 14.66 -0.69 9.87
N THR A 266 14.49 -0.88 11.18
CA THR A 266 13.47 -0.17 11.97
C THR A 266 13.70 1.35 11.97
N ALA A 267 14.94 1.80 12.12
CA ALA A 267 15.28 3.21 12.11
C ALA A 267 14.94 3.86 10.77
N MET A 268 15.33 3.23 9.65
CA MET A 268 15.07 3.74 8.31
C MET A 268 13.59 3.74 7.92
N ASN A 269 12.82 2.74 8.37
CA ASN A 269 11.40 2.60 7.99
C ASN A 269 10.43 3.32 8.92
N LYS A 270 10.75 3.45 10.23
CA LYS A 270 9.78 3.88 11.25
C LYS A 270 10.19 5.11 12.06
N LYS A 271 11.47 5.54 11.99
CA LYS A 271 12.00 6.63 12.82
C LYS A 271 12.67 7.75 12.01
N SER A 272 12.57 7.69 10.70
CA SER A 272 13.19 8.63 9.75
C SER A 272 12.14 9.50 9.05
N GLY A 273 12.45 10.03 7.89
CA GLY A 273 11.56 10.88 7.11
C GLY A 273 11.16 12.17 7.84
N LEU A 274 9.94 12.61 7.67
CA LEU A 274 9.41 13.82 8.33
C LEU A 274 9.54 13.70 9.85
N LEU A 275 9.22 12.53 10.42
CA LEU A 275 9.39 12.25 11.84
C LEU A 275 10.84 12.41 12.29
N GLY A 276 11.78 11.85 11.54
CA GLY A 276 13.21 11.91 11.89
C GLY A 276 13.77 13.34 11.89
N ILE A 277 13.30 14.17 10.96
CA ILE A 277 13.74 15.57 10.83
C ILE A 277 13.09 16.45 11.92
N THR A 278 11.77 16.30 12.11
CA THR A 278 10.99 17.14 13.03
C THR A 278 11.10 16.68 14.48
N GLY A 279 11.31 15.39 14.67
CA GLY A 279 11.25 14.72 16.00
C GLY A 279 9.83 14.52 16.55
N LYS A 280 8.79 14.92 15.81
CA LYS A 280 7.39 14.94 16.31
C LYS A 280 6.36 14.45 15.28
N TYR A 281 6.45 14.91 14.04
CA TYR A 281 5.36 14.85 13.09
C TYR A 281 5.61 13.82 11.98
N THR A 282 4.59 13.03 11.68
CA THR A 282 4.58 12.09 10.55
C THR A 282 3.63 12.53 9.45
N ASP A 283 2.62 13.34 9.78
CA ASP A 283 1.61 13.85 8.85
C ASP A 283 2.03 15.21 8.29
N ARG A 284 1.96 15.35 6.96
CA ARG A 284 2.32 16.61 6.27
C ARG A 284 1.47 17.80 6.69
N ARG A 285 0.22 17.57 7.07
CA ARG A 285 -0.68 18.61 7.55
C ARG A 285 -0.18 19.23 8.83
N ASP A 286 0.32 18.38 9.75
CA ASP A 286 0.90 18.83 11.02
C ASP A 286 2.24 19.53 10.78
N VAL A 287 3.07 19.00 9.86
CA VAL A 287 4.35 19.64 9.47
C VAL A 287 4.09 21.01 8.85
N GLN A 288 3.12 21.13 7.96
CA GLN A 288 2.75 22.39 7.33
C GLN A 288 2.28 23.42 8.37
N LYS A 289 1.38 23.01 9.26
CA LYS A 289 0.89 23.87 10.34
C LYS A 289 2.04 24.35 11.24
N ALA A 290 2.92 23.44 11.68
CA ALA A 290 4.07 23.81 12.48
C ALA A 290 5.04 24.76 11.75
N MET A 291 5.24 24.57 10.44
CA MET A 291 6.03 25.47 9.61
C MET A 291 5.42 26.88 9.57
N GLU A 292 4.10 26.98 9.39
CA GLU A 292 3.37 28.26 9.39
C GLU A 292 3.44 28.97 10.76
N GLU A 293 3.54 28.20 11.85
CA GLU A 293 3.74 28.67 13.23
C GLU A 293 5.22 29.01 13.55
N GLY A 294 6.14 28.83 12.59
CA GLY A 294 7.55 29.23 12.71
C GLY A 294 8.51 28.11 13.16
N ASP A 295 8.09 26.84 13.19
CA ASP A 295 8.99 25.70 13.50
C ASP A 295 10.02 25.51 12.36
N SER A 296 11.29 25.80 12.66
CA SER A 296 12.38 25.70 11.67
C SER A 296 12.67 24.26 11.23
N LYS A 297 12.44 23.25 12.09
CA LYS A 297 12.60 21.84 11.72
C LYS A 297 11.47 21.38 10.80
N ALA A 298 10.25 21.84 11.05
CA ALA A 298 9.12 21.58 10.16
C ALA A 298 9.35 22.22 8.79
N LYS A 299 9.87 23.46 8.74
CA LYS A 299 10.28 24.09 7.48
C LYS A 299 11.34 23.29 6.75
N LEU A 300 12.40 22.87 7.43
CA LEU A 300 13.46 22.05 6.83
C LEU A 300 12.91 20.73 6.28
N ALA A 301 12.02 20.05 7.02
CA ALA A 301 11.41 18.78 6.60
C ALA A 301 10.62 18.97 5.30
N MET A 302 9.81 20.04 5.20
CA MET A 302 9.05 20.37 4.00
C MET A 302 9.97 20.74 2.83
N ASP A 303 11.00 21.54 3.06
CA ASP A 303 11.98 21.91 2.03
C ASP A 303 12.71 20.66 1.48
N MET A 304 13.11 19.72 2.35
CA MET A 304 13.75 18.48 1.93
C MET A 304 12.82 17.58 1.11
N GLU A 305 11.56 17.45 1.50
CA GLU A 305 10.57 16.69 0.75
C GLU A 305 10.32 17.30 -0.64
N CYS A 306 10.10 18.61 -0.70
CA CYS A 306 9.90 19.34 -1.95
C CYS A 306 11.15 19.25 -2.86
N TYR A 307 12.35 19.37 -2.28
CA TYR A 307 13.58 19.23 -3.04
C TYR A 307 13.74 17.84 -3.64
N ARG A 308 13.43 16.79 -2.89
CA ARG A 308 13.47 15.41 -3.38
C ARG A 308 12.44 15.17 -4.49
N LEU A 309 11.22 15.69 -4.33
CA LEU A 309 10.19 15.67 -5.38
C LEU A 309 10.71 16.34 -6.65
N LYS A 310 11.27 17.56 -6.53
CA LYS A 310 11.83 18.30 -7.67
C LYS A 310 12.93 17.48 -8.39
N LYS A 311 13.80 16.80 -7.64
CA LYS A 311 14.84 15.92 -8.21
C LYS A 311 14.25 14.78 -9.05
N TYR A 312 13.12 14.21 -8.63
CA TYR A 312 12.46 13.13 -9.37
C TYR A 312 11.66 13.61 -10.58
N PHE A 313 11.24 14.89 -10.62
CA PHE A 313 10.61 15.49 -11.81
C PHE A 313 11.61 15.74 -12.93
N GLY A 314 12.83 16.13 -12.62
CA GLY A 314 13.89 16.46 -13.57
C GLY A 314 14.72 15.24 -13.99
#